data_923add0c59199963ce19dfaa8783d86b
#
_entry.id   923add0c59199963ce19dfaa8783d86b
#
_cell.length_a   1.000
_cell.length_b   1.000
_cell.length_c   1.000
_cell.angle_alpha   90.00
_cell.angle_beta   90.00
_cell.angle_gamma   90.00
#
_symmetry.space_group_name_H-M   'P 1'
#
loop_
_entity.id
_entity.type
_entity.pdbx_description
1 polymer ?
#
loop_
_entity_poly.entity_id
_entity_poly.type
_entity_poly.pdbx_seq_one_letter_code
_entity_poly.pdbx_strand_id
1 'polypeptide(L)'
;MKKVLILYMTQTGNTKKLADAIADAAGGHEVTMLPVAEADPADAKKYNIVFLGSPIHAGGLSAPAGEYLQGLPEGEDLRLAGFVTHSSSAFRPESFEKGVKAFGEISEQKKIACLGVFDCQGKLAPELHDFVKQNLGVSDEEFARMMAETDPHPDAVDLKAAAEFAAKILSEL
;
A
#
# COMPACT_ATOMS: atom_id res chain seq x y z
N MET A 1 23.09 5.65 8.20
CA MET A 1 21.83 5.15 8.77
C MET A 1 20.76 6.20 8.48
N LYS A 2 19.62 5.82 7.90
CA LYS A 2 18.52 6.71 7.53
C LYS A 2 17.37 6.53 8.51
N LYS A 3 16.49 7.53 8.61
CA LYS A 3 15.21 7.42 9.34
C LYS A 3 14.12 7.05 8.36
N VAL A 4 13.47 5.93 8.59
CA VAL A 4 12.45 5.35 7.73
C VAL A 4 11.12 5.34 8.48
N LEU A 5 10.09 5.95 7.90
CA LEU A 5 8.73 5.88 8.40
C LEU A 5 7.93 4.91 7.53
N ILE A 6 7.30 3.92 8.15
CA ILE A 6 6.42 2.96 7.48
C ILE A 6 5.04 3.10 8.06
N LEU A 7 4.10 3.53 7.25
CA LEU A 7 2.70 3.72 7.62
C LEU A 7 1.82 2.74 6.87
N TYR A 8 0.81 2.22 7.53
CA TYR A 8 -0.12 1.33 6.87
C TYR A 8 -1.55 1.50 7.40
N MET A 9 -2.51 1.29 6.50
CA MET A 9 -3.90 0.94 6.85
C MET A 9 -4.14 -0.51 6.43
N THR A 10 -4.83 -1.26 7.25
CA THR A 10 -5.18 -2.64 6.92
C THR A 10 -6.52 -3.02 7.55
N GLN A 11 -7.32 -3.78 6.82
CA GLN A 11 -8.60 -4.34 7.27
C GLN A 11 -8.49 -5.86 7.49
N THR A 12 -7.80 -6.53 6.59
CA THR A 12 -7.64 -8.01 6.60
C THR A 12 -6.25 -8.47 7.04
N GLY A 13 -5.34 -7.54 7.36
CA GLY A 13 -3.94 -7.83 7.67
C GLY A 13 -3.01 -7.86 6.45
N ASN A 14 -3.52 -7.81 5.22
CA ASN A 14 -2.70 -7.94 4.01
C ASN A 14 -1.66 -6.82 3.89
N THR A 15 -2.08 -5.56 3.98
CA THR A 15 -1.16 -4.41 3.89
C THR A 15 -0.14 -4.41 5.02
N LYS A 16 -0.53 -4.88 6.21
CA LYS A 16 0.41 -5.01 7.34
C LYS A 16 1.50 -6.04 7.07
N LYS A 17 1.19 -7.18 6.43
CA LYS A 17 2.22 -8.16 6.04
C LYS A 17 3.27 -7.55 5.12
N LEU A 18 2.86 -6.71 4.16
CA LEU A 18 3.81 -5.98 3.31
C LEU A 18 4.63 -4.96 4.12
N ALA A 19 3.98 -4.23 5.05
CA ALA A 19 4.68 -3.29 5.93
C ALA A 19 5.75 -3.99 6.78
N ASP A 20 5.44 -5.19 7.33
CA ASP A 20 6.39 -6.00 8.08
C ASP A 20 7.60 -6.41 7.19
N ALA A 21 7.36 -6.89 5.97
CA ALA A 21 8.41 -7.27 5.03
C ALA A 21 9.32 -6.07 4.61
N ILE A 22 8.72 -4.89 4.44
CA ILE A 22 9.44 -3.64 4.16
C ILE A 22 10.28 -3.23 5.39
N ALA A 23 9.74 -3.36 6.60
CA ALA A 23 10.46 -3.06 7.84
C ALA A 23 11.66 -3.99 8.04
N ASP A 24 11.50 -5.28 7.78
CA ASP A 24 12.59 -6.26 7.84
C ASP A 24 13.70 -5.90 6.84
N ALA A 25 13.36 -5.51 5.62
CA ALA A 25 14.32 -5.06 4.61
C ALA A 25 15.04 -3.75 5.00
N ALA A 26 14.41 -2.93 5.83
CA ALA A 26 14.97 -1.69 6.35
C ALA A 26 15.81 -1.87 7.63
N GLY A 27 16.08 -3.09 8.06
CA GLY A 27 16.70 -3.42 9.36
C GLY A 27 18.09 -2.81 9.62
N GLY A 28 18.74 -2.22 8.61
CA GLY A 28 19.99 -1.45 8.76
C GLY A 28 19.78 0.05 9.06
N HIS A 29 18.54 0.49 9.24
CA HIS A 29 18.12 1.88 9.40
C HIS A 29 17.38 2.10 10.73
N GLU A 30 17.04 3.35 11.06
CA GLU A 30 16.14 3.70 12.17
C GLU A 30 14.71 3.65 11.66
N VAL A 31 13.97 2.58 12.00
CA VAL A 31 12.63 2.32 11.48
C VAL A 31 11.57 2.69 12.52
N THR A 32 10.60 3.49 12.10
CA THR A 32 9.34 3.72 12.82
C THR A 32 8.21 3.15 11.97
N MET A 33 7.43 2.22 12.52
CA MET A 33 6.28 1.63 11.84
C MET A 33 5.02 1.74 12.70
N LEU A 34 3.95 2.33 12.16
CA LEU A 34 2.66 2.50 12.85
C LEU A 34 1.47 2.53 11.89
N PRO A 35 0.26 2.29 12.41
CA PRO A 35 -0.96 2.56 11.68
C PRO A 35 -1.03 4.02 11.21
N VAL A 36 -1.46 4.27 9.97
CA VAL A 36 -1.51 5.63 9.42
C VAL A 36 -2.39 6.58 10.23
N ALA A 37 -3.41 6.06 10.89
CA ALA A 37 -4.30 6.86 11.76
C ALA A 37 -3.60 7.43 13.01
N GLU A 38 -2.43 6.92 13.37
CA GLU A 38 -1.64 7.38 14.53
C GLU A 38 -0.54 8.39 14.12
N ALA A 39 -0.40 8.67 12.82
CA ALA A 39 0.66 9.50 12.28
C ALA A 39 0.15 10.92 11.94
N ASP A 40 0.94 11.92 12.29
CA ASP A 40 0.73 13.29 11.81
C ASP A 40 1.52 13.48 10.49
N PRO A 41 0.87 13.87 9.38
CA PRO A 41 1.56 14.16 8.13
C PRO A 41 2.69 15.19 8.26
N ALA A 42 2.56 16.16 9.18
CA ALA A 42 3.61 17.17 9.41
C ALA A 42 4.93 16.56 9.90
N ASP A 43 4.86 15.40 10.57
CA ASP A 43 6.02 14.69 11.10
C ASP A 43 6.83 13.97 10.01
N ALA A 44 6.31 13.84 8.80
CA ALA A 44 7.00 13.22 7.67
C ALA A 44 8.40 13.83 7.41
N LYS A 45 8.55 15.14 7.63
CA LYS A 45 9.85 15.86 7.48
C LYS A 45 10.94 15.41 8.45
N LYS A 46 10.60 14.65 9.49
CA LYS A 46 11.59 14.09 10.44
C LYS A 46 12.30 12.85 9.89
N TYR A 47 11.82 12.31 8.76
CA TYR A 47 12.27 11.07 8.13
C TYR A 47 12.93 11.33 6.79
N ASN A 48 13.82 10.43 6.39
CA ASN A 48 14.45 10.48 5.07
C ASN A 48 13.53 9.94 3.97
N ILE A 49 12.61 9.04 4.35
CA ILE A 49 11.60 8.45 3.47
C ILE A 49 10.37 8.04 4.26
N VAL A 50 9.21 8.14 3.60
CA VAL A 50 7.94 7.58 4.05
C VAL A 50 7.53 6.46 3.10
N PHE A 51 7.32 5.26 3.63
CA PHE A 51 6.57 4.19 2.95
C PHE A 51 5.12 4.25 3.43
N LEU A 52 4.18 4.45 2.52
CA LEU A 52 2.75 4.54 2.84
C LEU A 52 1.98 3.38 2.22
N GLY A 53 1.37 2.56 3.07
CA GLY A 53 0.60 1.39 2.70
C GLY A 53 -0.90 1.58 2.79
N SER A 54 -1.64 1.12 1.77
CA SER A 54 -3.09 1.21 1.71
C SER A 54 -3.70 -0.01 1.02
N PRO A 55 -4.81 -0.56 1.52
CA PRO A 55 -5.68 -1.36 0.67
C PRO A 55 -6.37 -0.45 -0.35
N ILE A 56 -6.73 -1.03 -1.49
CA ILE A 56 -7.55 -0.34 -2.48
C ILE A 56 -9.03 -0.53 -2.14
N HIS A 57 -9.72 0.58 -1.91
CA HIS A 57 -11.15 0.64 -1.65
C HIS A 57 -11.85 1.36 -2.79
N ALA A 58 -12.79 0.69 -3.46
CA ALA A 58 -13.52 1.24 -4.61
C ALA A 58 -12.62 1.88 -5.69
N GLY A 59 -11.46 1.28 -5.93
CA GLY A 59 -10.48 1.73 -6.93
C GLY A 59 -9.49 2.79 -6.45
N GLY A 60 -9.69 3.40 -5.27
CA GLY A 60 -8.81 4.41 -4.67
C GLY A 60 -8.09 3.91 -3.43
N LEU A 61 -7.27 4.76 -2.85
CA LEU A 61 -6.69 4.51 -1.53
C LEU A 61 -7.77 4.50 -0.45
N SER A 62 -7.53 3.80 0.65
CA SER A 62 -8.36 3.92 1.85
C SER A 62 -8.40 5.37 2.34
N ALA A 63 -9.52 5.81 2.94
CA ALA A 63 -9.66 7.18 3.39
C ALA A 63 -8.51 7.65 4.29
N PRO A 64 -8.08 6.89 5.34
CA PRO A 64 -6.96 7.33 6.17
C PRO A 64 -5.65 7.50 5.42
N ALA A 65 -5.34 6.61 4.46
CA ALA A 65 -4.12 6.72 3.66
C ALA A 65 -4.18 7.89 2.67
N GLY A 66 -5.35 8.10 2.05
CA GLY A 66 -5.58 9.24 1.17
C GLY A 66 -5.48 10.58 1.89
N GLU A 67 -6.07 10.70 3.08
CA GLU A 67 -6.01 11.89 3.93
C GLU A 67 -4.57 12.19 4.38
N TYR A 68 -3.82 11.16 4.81
CA TYR A 68 -2.42 11.31 5.15
C TYR A 68 -1.60 11.81 3.96
N LEU A 69 -1.76 11.19 2.79
CA LEU A 69 -1.05 11.56 1.57
C LEU A 69 -1.35 13.02 1.16
N GLN A 70 -2.63 13.43 1.24
CA GLN A 70 -3.05 14.83 1.01
C GLN A 70 -2.48 15.80 2.06
N GLY A 71 -2.35 15.37 3.30
CA GLY A 71 -1.82 16.15 4.41
C GLY A 71 -0.30 16.31 4.40
N LEU A 72 0.45 15.55 3.59
CA LEU A 72 1.91 15.67 3.53
C LEU A 72 2.34 17.11 3.24
N PRO A 73 3.38 17.60 3.91
CA PRO A 73 3.93 18.93 3.62
C PRO A 73 4.62 18.95 2.25
N GLU A 74 4.60 20.10 1.59
CA GLU A 74 5.39 20.32 0.37
C GLU A 74 6.89 20.30 0.67
N GLY A 75 7.69 19.80 -0.28
CA GLY A 75 9.15 19.89 -0.20
C GLY A 75 9.89 18.83 -1.01
N GLU A 76 10.92 19.27 -1.70
CA GLU A 76 11.76 18.43 -2.58
C GLU A 76 12.64 17.42 -1.81
N ASP A 77 12.87 17.67 -0.51
CA ASP A 77 13.65 16.78 0.36
C ASP A 77 12.85 15.58 0.86
N LEU A 78 11.51 15.63 0.79
CA LEU A 78 10.65 14.52 1.21
C LEU A 78 10.60 13.45 0.13
N ARG A 79 10.84 12.21 0.54
CA ARG A 79 10.74 11.03 -0.33
C ARG A 79 9.59 10.16 0.10
N LEU A 80 8.83 9.68 -0.88
CA LEU A 80 7.65 8.84 -0.68
C LEU A 80 7.74 7.60 -1.56
N ALA A 81 7.40 6.46 -0.99
CA ALA A 81 7.12 5.24 -1.73
C ALA A 81 5.77 4.68 -1.28
N GLY A 82 4.97 4.20 -2.22
CA GLY A 82 3.69 3.57 -1.91
C GLY A 82 3.78 2.04 -1.89
N PHE A 83 2.87 1.39 -1.16
CA PHE A 83 2.58 -0.02 -1.36
C PHE A 83 1.08 -0.27 -1.16
N VAL A 84 0.48 -1.00 -2.08
CA VAL A 84 -0.97 -1.21 -2.08
C VAL A 84 -1.32 -2.69 -2.13
N THR A 85 -2.44 -3.05 -1.48
CA THR A 85 -3.04 -4.38 -1.60
C THR A 85 -4.42 -4.26 -2.23
N HIS A 86 -4.75 -5.19 -3.11
CA HIS A 86 -6.03 -5.22 -3.83
C HIS A 86 -6.44 -6.65 -4.19
N SER A 87 -7.72 -6.86 -4.46
CA SER A 87 -8.25 -8.11 -5.03
C SER A 87 -8.63 -7.95 -6.51
N SER A 88 -8.15 -6.86 -7.14
CA SER A 88 -8.62 -6.43 -8.46
C SER A 88 -8.23 -7.35 -9.60
N SER A 89 -7.10 -8.06 -9.49
CA SER A 89 -6.64 -8.95 -10.56
C SER A 89 -7.65 -10.04 -10.88
N ALA A 90 -8.38 -10.54 -9.87
CA ALA A 90 -9.43 -11.52 -10.05
C ALA A 90 -10.76 -10.93 -10.59
N PHE A 91 -11.00 -9.64 -10.38
CA PHE A 91 -12.29 -9.01 -10.68
C PHE A 91 -12.23 -7.98 -11.79
N ARG A 92 -11.35 -7.00 -11.66
CA ARG A 92 -11.15 -5.88 -12.59
C ARG A 92 -9.70 -5.43 -12.52
N PRO A 93 -8.80 -5.97 -13.34
CA PRO A 93 -7.36 -5.71 -13.24
C PRO A 93 -6.97 -4.24 -13.21
N GLU A 94 -7.69 -3.38 -13.94
CA GLU A 94 -7.43 -1.93 -14.03
C GLU A 94 -7.96 -1.14 -12.83
N SER A 95 -8.77 -1.74 -11.95
CA SER A 95 -9.50 -0.98 -10.92
C SER A 95 -8.62 -0.41 -9.80
N PHE A 96 -7.41 -0.92 -9.60
CA PHE A 96 -6.48 -0.41 -8.61
C PHE A 96 -5.59 0.74 -9.11
N GLU A 97 -5.51 0.95 -10.43
CA GLU A 97 -4.62 1.94 -11.05
C GLU A 97 -4.83 3.35 -10.53
N LYS A 98 -6.09 3.74 -10.25
CA LYS A 98 -6.40 5.06 -9.69
C LYS A 98 -5.72 5.27 -8.33
N GLY A 99 -5.72 4.25 -7.47
CA GLY A 99 -5.03 4.32 -6.18
C GLY A 99 -3.52 4.43 -6.34
N VAL A 100 -2.93 3.70 -7.27
CA VAL A 100 -1.50 3.79 -7.59
C VAL A 100 -1.14 5.18 -8.15
N LYS A 101 -1.90 5.69 -9.10
CA LYS A 101 -1.68 7.02 -9.72
C LYS A 101 -1.75 8.15 -8.72
N ALA A 102 -2.60 8.03 -7.67
CA ALA A 102 -2.74 9.07 -6.65
C ALA A 102 -1.41 9.42 -5.95
N PHE A 103 -0.50 8.45 -5.78
CA PHE A 103 0.83 8.72 -5.22
C PHE A 103 1.64 9.69 -6.10
N GLY A 104 1.68 9.44 -7.40
CA GLY A 104 2.40 10.30 -8.35
C GLY A 104 1.76 11.68 -8.47
N GLU A 105 0.44 11.76 -8.64
CA GLU A 105 -0.29 13.01 -8.81
C GLU A 105 -0.15 13.94 -7.60
N ILE A 106 -0.30 13.42 -6.38
CA ILE A 106 -0.16 14.22 -5.17
C ILE A 106 1.31 14.59 -4.93
N SER A 107 2.24 13.68 -5.21
CA SER A 107 3.67 13.97 -5.09
C SER A 107 4.11 15.09 -6.02
N GLU A 108 3.63 15.11 -7.27
CA GLU A 108 3.88 16.19 -8.22
C GLU A 108 3.34 17.54 -7.71
N GLN A 109 2.07 17.57 -7.26
CA GLN A 109 1.44 18.76 -6.70
C GLN A 109 2.22 19.34 -5.51
N LYS A 110 2.79 18.47 -4.67
CA LYS A 110 3.50 18.83 -3.43
C LYS A 110 5.01 18.92 -3.59
N LYS A 111 5.54 18.70 -4.78
CA LYS A 111 7.00 18.66 -5.07
C LYS A 111 7.74 17.65 -4.20
N ILE A 112 7.14 16.47 -4.00
CA ILE A 112 7.69 15.34 -3.26
C ILE A 112 8.29 14.36 -4.26
N ALA A 113 9.46 13.77 -3.96
CA ALA A 113 10.02 12.70 -4.78
C ALA A 113 9.27 11.39 -4.54
N CYS A 114 8.39 10.99 -5.49
CA CYS A 114 7.76 9.67 -5.49
C CYS A 114 8.72 8.62 -6.09
N LEU A 115 9.16 7.66 -5.28
CA LEU A 115 10.14 6.65 -5.67
C LEU A 115 9.51 5.35 -6.20
N GLY A 116 8.20 5.35 -6.36
CA GLY A 116 7.43 4.25 -6.93
C GLY A 116 6.34 3.73 -5.99
N VAL A 117 5.53 2.83 -6.54
CA VAL A 117 4.46 2.13 -5.81
C VAL A 117 4.55 0.65 -6.09
N PHE A 118 4.61 -0.16 -5.06
CA PHE A 118 4.49 -1.60 -5.12
C PHE A 118 3.01 -2.00 -5.01
N ASP A 119 2.52 -2.85 -5.89
CA ASP A 119 1.17 -3.41 -5.79
C ASP A 119 1.19 -4.93 -5.58
N CYS A 120 0.22 -5.43 -4.87
CA CYS A 120 0.13 -6.83 -4.52
C CYS A 120 -1.34 -7.28 -4.41
N GLN A 121 -1.61 -8.50 -4.88
CA GLN A 121 -2.87 -9.17 -4.57
C GLN A 121 -3.04 -9.32 -3.06
N GLY A 122 -4.28 -9.34 -2.62
CA GLY A 122 -4.62 -9.58 -1.23
C GLY A 122 -6.04 -10.11 -1.09
N LYS A 123 -6.25 -10.84 -0.01
CA LYS A 123 -7.54 -11.42 0.35
C LYS A 123 -8.61 -10.34 0.47
N LEU A 124 -9.76 -10.57 -0.17
CA LEU A 124 -10.95 -9.74 0.02
C LEU A 124 -11.50 -9.92 1.44
N ALA A 125 -11.91 -8.82 2.06
CA ALA A 125 -12.54 -8.87 3.38
C ALA A 125 -13.84 -9.69 3.33
N PRO A 126 -14.02 -10.68 4.22
CA PRO A 126 -15.19 -11.59 4.17
C PRO A 126 -16.53 -10.86 4.19
N GLU A 127 -16.63 -9.76 4.92
CA GLU A 127 -17.83 -8.92 5.01
C GLU A 127 -18.21 -8.25 3.68
N LEU A 128 -17.31 -8.22 2.70
CA LEU A 128 -17.56 -7.67 1.37
C LEU A 128 -17.94 -8.75 0.34
N HIS A 129 -17.89 -10.03 0.70
CA HIS A 129 -18.10 -11.14 -0.25
C HIS A 129 -19.46 -11.04 -0.95
N ASP A 130 -20.54 -10.93 -0.18
CA ASP A 130 -21.90 -10.85 -0.75
C ASP A 130 -22.09 -9.61 -1.60
N PHE A 131 -21.58 -8.47 -1.14
CA PHE A 131 -21.65 -7.21 -1.88
C PHE A 131 -20.89 -7.29 -3.21
N VAL A 132 -19.66 -7.78 -3.20
CA VAL A 132 -18.83 -7.88 -4.41
C VAL A 132 -19.44 -8.88 -5.39
N LYS A 133 -19.87 -10.05 -4.92
CA LYS A 133 -20.51 -11.07 -5.73
C LYS A 133 -21.77 -10.55 -6.43
N GLN A 134 -22.65 -9.84 -5.70
CA GLN A 134 -23.86 -9.23 -6.26
C GLN A 134 -23.54 -8.18 -7.32
N ASN A 135 -22.55 -7.32 -7.06
CA ASN A 135 -22.14 -6.27 -8.01
C ASN A 135 -21.48 -6.81 -9.28
N LEU A 136 -20.78 -7.95 -9.17
CA LEU A 136 -20.18 -8.60 -10.34
C LEU A 136 -21.22 -9.42 -11.14
N GLY A 137 -22.31 -9.82 -10.51
CA GLY A 137 -23.33 -10.68 -11.12
C GLY A 137 -22.81 -12.09 -11.46
N VAL A 138 -21.81 -12.57 -10.70
CA VAL A 138 -21.21 -13.91 -10.90
C VAL A 138 -21.89 -14.98 -10.07
N SER A 139 -21.79 -16.23 -10.50
CA SER A 139 -22.28 -17.38 -9.76
C SER A 139 -21.44 -17.67 -8.50
N ASP A 140 -21.98 -18.48 -7.60
CA ASP A 140 -21.25 -18.95 -6.40
C ASP A 140 -19.94 -19.65 -6.77
N GLU A 141 -19.98 -20.45 -7.82
CA GLU A 141 -18.83 -21.22 -8.28
C GLU A 141 -17.74 -20.32 -8.88
N GLU A 142 -18.14 -19.33 -9.67
CA GLU A 142 -17.19 -18.34 -10.22
C GLU A 142 -16.57 -17.49 -9.11
N PHE A 143 -17.39 -17.03 -8.17
CA PHE A 143 -16.90 -16.26 -7.03
C PHE A 143 -15.92 -17.07 -6.18
N ALA A 144 -16.21 -18.35 -5.92
CA ALA A 144 -15.32 -19.23 -5.18
C ALA A 144 -13.96 -19.42 -5.88
N ARG A 145 -13.94 -19.51 -7.22
CA ARG A 145 -12.68 -19.56 -8.00
C ARG A 145 -11.88 -18.27 -7.86
N MET A 146 -12.56 -17.12 -7.94
CA MET A 146 -11.93 -15.81 -7.76
C MET A 146 -11.32 -15.66 -6.36
N MET A 147 -12.02 -16.13 -5.32
CA MET A 147 -11.50 -16.13 -3.96
C MET A 147 -10.29 -17.05 -3.78
N ALA A 148 -10.32 -18.23 -4.37
CA ALA A 148 -9.19 -19.16 -4.34
C ALA A 148 -7.92 -18.56 -4.98
N GLU A 149 -8.06 -17.65 -5.93
CA GLU A 149 -6.95 -16.92 -6.54
C GLU A 149 -6.40 -15.82 -5.62
N THR A 150 -7.27 -15.10 -4.90
CA THR A 150 -6.84 -13.96 -4.08
C THR A 150 -6.47 -14.33 -2.63
N ASP A 151 -7.11 -15.35 -2.06
CA ASP A 151 -6.97 -15.73 -0.65
C ASP A 151 -5.54 -16.09 -0.20
N PRO A 152 -4.69 -16.72 -1.04
CA PRO A 152 -3.30 -17.00 -0.66
C PRO A 152 -2.42 -15.76 -0.48
N HIS A 153 -2.82 -14.61 -1.05
CA HIS A 153 -2.00 -13.40 -1.14
C HIS A 153 -2.25 -12.42 0.02
N PRO A 154 -1.21 -11.67 0.46
CA PRO A 154 0.20 -11.80 0.05
C PRO A 154 0.81 -13.12 0.51
N ASP A 155 1.49 -13.81 -0.41
CA ASP A 155 2.25 -15.02 -0.13
C ASP A 155 3.76 -14.73 0.08
N ALA A 156 4.58 -15.77 0.23
CA ALA A 156 6.02 -15.60 0.46
C ALA A 156 6.75 -14.94 -0.73
N VAL A 157 6.25 -15.11 -1.96
CA VAL A 157 6.83 -14.49 -3.15
C VAL A 157 6.52 -12.99 -3.15
N ASP A 158 5.28 -12.62 -2.81
CA ASP A 158 4.86 -11.23 -2.70
C ASP A 158 5.64 -10.49 -1.61
N LEU A 159 5.79 -11.11 -0.43
CA LEU A 159 6.54 -10.53 0.68
C LEU A 159 8.01 -10.31 0.32
N LYS A 160 8.61 -11.28 -0.38
CA LYS A 160 9.98 -11.13 -0.88
C LYS A 160 10.09 -9.98 -1.89
N ALA A 161 9.16 -9.87 -2.83
CA ALA A 161 9.14 -8.79 -3.81
C ALA A 161 8.97 -7.41 -3.15
N ALA A 162 8.12 -7.30 -2.12
CA ALA A 162 7.97 -6.06 -1.34
C ALA A 162 9.26 -5.69 -0.61
N ALA A 163 9.95 -6.66 -0.02
CA ALA A 163 11.24 -6.45 0.63
C ALA A 163 12.32 -6.00 -0.38
N GLU A 164 12.39 -6.62 -1.56
CA GLU A 164 13.31 -6.24 -2.64
C GLU A 164 13.02 -4.81 -3.16
N PHE A 165 11.75 -4.45 -3.31
CA PHE A 165 11.33 -3.09 -3.67
C PHE A 165 11.86 -2.07 -2.66
N ALA A 166 11.66 -2.32 -1.36
CA ALA A 166 12.14 -1.44 -0.30
C ALA A 166 13.67 -1.36 -0.26
N ALA A 167 14.36 -2.51 -0.33
CA ALA A 167 15.82 -2.58 -0.32
C ALA A 167 16.44 -1.79 -1.49
N LYS A 168 15.87 -1.88 -2.69
CA LYS A 168 16.30 -1.10 -3.85
C LYS A 168 16.20 0.39 -3.56
N ILE A 169 15.04 0.87 -3.12
CA ILE A 169 14.82 2.29 -2.80
C ILE A 169 15.82 2.77 -1.73
N LEU A 170 15.97 2.00 -0.66
CA LEU A 170 16.87 2.37 0.46
C LEU A 170 18.34 2.42 0.06
N SER A 171 18.74 1.62 -0.94
CA SER A 171 20.12 1.64 -1.47
C SER A 171 20.44 2.87 -2.31
N GLU A 172 19.42 3.55 -2.82
CA GLU A 172 19.53 4.75 -3.67
C GLU A 172 19.40 6.07 -2.86
N LEU A 173 19.13 5.99 -1.54
CA LEU A 173 19.05 7.12 -0.60
C LEU A 173 20.41 7.50 -0.02
#